data_e3d764d8195c70905e460e6816bf86de
#
_entry.id   e3d764d8195c70905e460e6816bf86de
#
_cell.length_a   1.000
_cell.length_b   1.000
_cell.length_c   1.000
_cell.angle_alpha   90.00
_cell.angle_beta   90.00
_cell.angle_gamma   90.00
#
_symmetry.space_group_name_H-M   'P 1'
#
loop_
_entity.id
_entity.type
_entity.pdbx_description
1 polymer ?
#
loop_
_entity_poly.entity_id
_entity_poly.type
_entity_poly.pdbx_seq_one_letter_code
_entity_poly.pdbx_strand_id
1 'polypeptide(L)'
;MLKLPETIKMVITDFDGVVTDNCVYINDDFSMSRKLNFKDVMAFSILKKNGYKIGIISGEKNSAIEILAKKFEVEEVHQNIRVKIDVLKDIIEKYNLDENEFVYIGDDVNDIECLNFAKYKITVPHAVDKVKAVAGIQVT
;
A
#
# COMPACT_ATOMS: atom_id res chain seq x y z
N MET A 1 8.60 18.53 6.86
CA MET A 1 7.27 17.93 6.67
C MET A 1 7.06 17.72 5.19
N LEU A 2 6.90 16.49 4.79
CA LEU A 2 6.73 16.14 3.40
C LEU A 2 5.32 16.52 2.96
N LYS A 3 5.21 17.38 1.95
CA LYS A 3 3.93 17.65 1.30
C LYS A 3 3.83 16.84 0.02
N LEU A 4 2.88 15.90 -0.01
CA LEU A 4 2.41 15.38 -1.28
C LEU A 4 1.70 16.52 -2.04
N PRO A 5 1.80 16.54 -3.38
CA PRO A 5 1.08 17.54 -4.15
C PRO A 5 -0.43 17.38 -4.00
N GLU A 6 -1.14 18.51 -4.10
CA GLU A 6 -2.60 18.53 -4.03
C GLU A 6 -3.28 17.82 -5.21
N THR A 7 -2.50 17.47 -6.24
CA THR A 7 -2.95 16.71 -7.40
C THR A 7 -3.21 15.24 -7.12
N ILE A 8 -2.67 14.68 -6.01
CA ILE A 8 -2.86 13.26 -5.68
C ILE A 8 -4.34 12.95 -5.46
N LYS A 9 -4.82 11.95 -6.18
CA LYS A 9 -6.20 11.44 -6.12
C LYS A 9 -6.29 10.05 -5.50
N MET A 10 -5.20 9.27 -5.62
CA MET A 10 -5.19 7.88 -5.17
C MET A 10 -3.91 7.51 -4.43
N VAL A 11 -4.06 6.79 -3.33
CA VAL A 11 -2.97 6.18 -2.57
C VAL A 11 -3.00 4.69 -2.83
N ILE A 12 -1.94 4.15 -3.41
CA ILE A 12 -1.79 2.73 -3.70
C ILE A 12 -0.69 2.17 -2.82
N THR A 13 -0.99 1.12 -2.09
CA THR A 13 -0.09 0.60 -1.04
C THR A 13 0.03 -0.91 -1.07
N ASP A 14 1.23 -1.40 -0.75
CA ASP A 14 1.38 -2.74 -0.20
C ASP A 14 0.71 -2.83 1.17
N PHE A 15 0.60 -4.02 1.72
CA PHE A 15 -0.09 -4.22 3.00
C PHE A 15 0.85 -4.70 4.10
N ASP A 16 1.44 -5.87 3.96
CA ASP A 16 2.36 -6.41 4.97
C ASP A 16 3.68 -5.64 4.95
N GLY A 17 4.07 -5.11 6.09
CA GLY A 17 5.24 -4.24 6.23
C GLY A 17 4.97 -2.74 6.05
N VAL A 18 3.83 -2.37 5.46
CA VAL A 18 3.37 -0.97 5.37
C VAL A 18 2.24 -0.69 6.35
N VAL A 19 1.16 -1.45 6.29
CA VAL A 19 0.00 -1.35 7.18
C VAL A 19 0.14 -2.24 8.41
N THR A 20 0.87 -3.36 8.29
CA THR A 20 1.24 -4.24 9.39
C THR A 20 2.71 -4.07 9.75
N ASP A 21 3.12 -4.70 10.84
CA ASP A 21 4.53 -4.75 11.29
C ASP A 21 5.37 -5.82 10.56
N ASN A 22 4.85 -6.37 9.47
CA ASN A 22 5.45 -7.44 8.68
C ASN A 22 5.61 -8.79 9.42
N CYS A 23 4.93 -8.96 10.55
CA CYS A 23 4.94 -10.17 11.34
C CYS A 23 3.61 -10.90 11.25
N VAL A 24 3.67 -12.23 11.32
CA VAL A 24 2.50 -13.09 11.40
C VAL A 24 2.62 -14.04 12.59
N TYR A 25 1.51 -14.32 13.25
CA TYR A 25 1.39 -15.42 14.19
C TYR A 25 0.85 -16.63 13.44
N ILE A 26 1.58 -17.74 13.48
CA ILE A 26 1.16 -19.01 12.90
C ILE A 26 0.63 -19.89 14.04
N ASN A 27 -0.61 -20.30 13.93
CA ASN A 27 -1.28 -21.16 14.92
C ASN A 27 -1.13 -22.64 14.54
N ASP A 28 -1.32 -23.54 15.52
CA ASP A 28 -1.19 -24.99 15.31
C ASP A 28 -2.21 -25.55 14.31
N ASP A 29 -3.33 -24.88 14.11
CA ASP A 29 -4.34 -25.19 13.09
C ASP A 29 -3.99 -24.64 11.69
N PHE A 30 -2.76 -24.15 11.49
CA PHE A 30 -2.26 -23.51 10.26
C PHE A 30 -2.92 -22.18 9.92
N SER A 31 -3.78 -21.63 10.77
CA SER A 31 -4.27 -20.25 10.59
C SER A 31 -3.16 -19.24 10.90
N MET A 32 -3.26 -18.08 10.26
CA MET A 32 -2.32 -16.97 10.46
C MET A 32 -3.07 -15.73 10.92
N SER A 33 -2.51 -15.03 11.90
CA SER A 33 -3.05 -13.78 12.41
C SER A 33 -2.06 -12.64 12.19
N ARG A 34 -2.57 -11.45 11.90
CA ARG A 34 -1.80 -10.22 11.78
C ARG A 34 -2.25 -9.21 12.81
N LYS A 35 -1.33 -8.37 13.23
CA LYS A 35 -1.58 -7.27 14.14
C LYS A 35 -1.78 -5.98 13.34
N LEU A 36 -2.85 -5.24 13.61
CA LEU A 36 -3.09 -3.91 13.07
C LEU A 36 -2.85 -2.85 14.15
N ASN A 37 -2.25 -1.75 13.74
CA ASN A 37 -2.13 -0.57 14.57
C ASN A 37 -3.31 0.36 14.29
N PHE A 38 -3.99 0.82 15.32
CA PHE A 38 -5.14 1.74 15.15
C PHE A 38 -4.77 3.08 14.50
N LYS A 39 -3.51 3.51 14.56
CA LYS A 39 -3.07 4.70 13.82
C LYS A 39 -3.11 4.49 12.32
N ASP A 40 -2.71 3.29 11.85
CA ASP A 40 -2.78 2.94 10.43
C ASP A 40 -4.24 2.76 9.99
N VAL A 41 -5.07 2.15 10.82
CA VAL A 41 -6.53 2.07 10.58
C VAL A 41 -7.14 3.46 10.48
N MET A 42 -6.72 4.40 11.34
CA MET A 42 -7.18 5.79 11.30
C MET A 42 -6.74 6.50 10.01
N ALA A 43 -5.56 6.19 9.48
CA ALA A 43 -5.08 6.76 8.22
C ALA A 43 -6.03 6.45 7.06
N PHE A 44 -6.55 5.24 6.97
CA PHE A 44 -7.60 4.89 5.97
C PHE A 44 -8.83 5.79 6.11
N SER A 45 -9.30 5.99 7.34
CA SER A 45 -10.44 6.88 7.60
C SER A 45 -10.16 8.31 7.16
N ILE A 46 -8.97 8.82 7.47
CA ILE A 46 -8.58 10.20 7.12
C ILE A 46 -8.49 10.36 5.61
N LEU A 47 -7.86 9.42 4.91
CA LEU A 47 -7.77 9.43 3.45
C LEU A 47 -9.16 9.46 2.80
N LYS A 48 -10.04 8.57 3.22
CA LYS A 48 -11.41 8.49 2.67
C LYS A 48 -12.22 9.76 2.94
N LYS A 49 -12.15 10.32 4.15
CA LYS A 49 -12.83 11.59 4.49
C LYS A 49 -12.34 12.77 3.68
N ASN A 50 -11.09 12.75 3.23
CA ASN A 50 -10.50 13.78 2.38
C ASN A 50 -10.63 13.50 0.89
N GLY A 51 -11.41 12.50 0.50
CA GLY A 51 -11.76 12.22 -0.90
C GLY A 51 -10.72 11.43 -1.69
N TYR A 52 -9.69 10.90 -1.02
CA TYR A 52 -8.70 10.03 -1.68
C TYR A 52 -9.27 8.65 -1.96
N LYS A 53 -8.97 8.12 -3.13
CA LYS A 53 -9.15 6.70 -3.43
C LYS A 53 -8.00 5.90 -2.83
N ILE A 54 -8.26 4.65 -2.49
CA ILE A 54 -7.25 3.74 -1.93
C ILE A 54 -7.20 2.47 -2.78
N GLY A 55 -5.98 2.03 -3.10
CA GLY A 55 -5.71 0.74 -3.69
C GLY A 55 -4.77 -0.06 -2.79
N ILE A 56 -5.03 -1.35 -2.65
CA ILE A 56 -4.17 -2.30 -1.95
C ILE A 56 -3.71 -3.35 -2.94
N ILE A 57 -2.39 -3.55 -3.07
CA ILE A 57 -1.78 -4.60 -3.89
C ILE A 57 -0.88 -5.44 -2.98
N SER A 58 -1.35 -6.61 -2.59
CA SER A 58 -0.65 -7.51 -1.66
C SER A 58 -0.18 -8.79 -2.33
N GLY A 59 1.02 -9.24 -1.99
CA GLY A 59 1.54 -10.55 -2.39
C GLY A 59 0.82 -11.71 -1.70
N GLU A 60 0.25 -11.45 -0.54
CA GLU A 60 -0.46 -12.42 0.28
C GLU A 60 -1.96 -12.14 0.33
N LYS A 61 -2.73 -13.16 0.69
CA LYS A 61 -4.16 -13.02 1.01
C LYS A 61 -4.36 -13.12 2.52
N ASN A 62 -5.13 -12.19 3.09
CA ASN A 62 -5.46 -12.25 4.50
C ASN A 62 -6.75 -11.51 4.85
N SER A 63 -7.37 -11.92 5.96
CA SER A 63 -8.64 -11.34 6.43
C SER A 63 -8.51 -9.88 6.90
N ALA A 64 -7.32 -9.45 7.31
CA ALA A 64 -7.12 -8.05 7.73
C ALA A 64 -7.32 -7.08 6.56
N ILE A 65 -6.85 -7.44 5.36
CA ILE A 65 -7.11 -6.68 4.13
C ILE A 65 -8.62 -6.61 3.86
N GLU A 66 -9.30 -7.75 3.91
CA GLU A 66 -10.75 -7.83 3.63
C GLU A 66 -11.57 -7.00 4.62
N ILE A 67 -11.21 -7.04 5.90
CA ILE A 67 -11.88 -6.26 6.96
C ILE A 67 -11.70 -4.76 6.71
N LEU A 68 -10.48 -4.29 6.46
CA LEU A 68 -10.21 -2.87 6.20
C LEU A 68 -10.84 -2.41 4.89
N ALA A 69 -10.74 -3.22 3.85
CA ALA A 69 -11.32 -2.92 2.55
C ALA A 69 -12.83 -2.72 2.63
N LYS A 70 -13.53 -3.59 3.34
CA LYS A 70 -14.96 -3.47 3.57
C LYS A 70 -15.32 -2.27 4.46
N LYS A 71 -14.59 -2.07 5.55
CA LYS A 71 -14.85 -0.99 6.51
C LYS A 71 -14.71 0.39 5.88
N PHE A 72 -13.73 0.59 5.01
CA PHE A 72 -13.40 1.88 4.41
C PHE A 72 -13.79 2.00 2.93
N GLU A 73 -14.49 1.02 2.40
CA GLU A 73 -14.93 0.99 0.99
C GLU A 73 -13.74 1.28 0.06
N VAL A 74 -12.64 0.50 0.26
CA VAL A 74 -11.42 0.61 -0.55
C VAL A 74 -11.74 0.26 -2.00
N GLU A 75 -11.35 1.13 -2.93
CA GLU A 75 -11.73 1.03 -4.35
C GLU A 75 -11.07 -0.14 -5.07
N GLU A 76 -9.80 -0.41 -4.77
CA GLU A 76 -9.04 -1.48 -5.41
C GLU A 76 -8.39 -2.39 -4.37
N VAL A 77 -8.68 -3.68 -4.42
CA VAL A 77 -8.15 -4.69 -3.50
C VAL A 77 -7.68 -5.89 -4.31
N HIS A 78 -6.37 -6.05 -4.38
CA HIS A 78 -5.72 -7.12 -5.12
C HIS A 78 -4.82 -7.92 -4.18
N GLN A 79 -5.10 -9.21 -4.03
CA GLN A 79 -4.40 -10.14 -3.16
C GLN A 79 -3.80 -11.29 -3.96
N ASN A 80 -2.80 -12.00 -3.41
CA ASN A 80 -2.05 -13.06 -4.09
C ASN A 80 -1.37 -12.59 -5.38
N ILE A 81 -0.88 -11.36 -5.42
CA ILE A 81 -0.29 -10.76 -6.60
C ILE A 81 1.22 -10.98 -6.59
N ARG A 82 1.73 -11.72 -7.59
CA ARG A 82 3.17 -11.95 -7.77
C ARG A 82 3.84 -10.82 -8.54
N VAL A 83 3.20 -10.31 -9.58
CA VAL A 83 3.71 -9.24 -10.44
C VAL A 83 2.87 -7.98 -10.20
N LYS A 84 3.26 -7.22 -9.20
CA LYS A 84 2.49 -6.05 -8.74
C LYS A 84 2.41 -4.92 -9.76
N ILE A 85 3.45 -4.77 -10.60
CA ILE A 85 3.50 -3.68 -11.58
C ILE A 85 2.37 -3.77 -12.62
N ASP A 86 1.98 -4.98 -13.02
CA ASP A 86 0.90 -5.15 -13.98
C ASP A 86 -0.43 -4.68 -13.38
N VAL A 87 -0.70 -5.05 -12.13
CA VAL A 87 -1.90 -4.59 -11.40
C VAL A 87 -1.87 -3.08 -11.20
N LEU A 88 -0.71 -2.51 -10.86
CA LEU A 88 -0.58 -1.06 -10.72
C LEU A 88 -0.95 -0.34 -12.03
N LYS A 89 -0.43 -0.79 -13.16
CA LYS A 89 -0.74 -0.22 -14.48
C LYS A 89 -2.22 -0.33 -14.82
N ASP A 90 -2.84 -1.46 -14.53
CA ASP A 90 -4.28 -1.67 -14.73
C ASP A 90 -5.12 -0.69 -13.90
N ILE A 91 -4.74 -0.44 -12.64
CA ILE A 91 -5.40 0.55 -11.78
C ILE A 91 -5.24 1.97 -12.35
N ILE A 92 -4.02 2.33 -12.75
CA ILE A 92 -3.73 3.65 -13.34
C ILE A 92 -4.59 3.89 -14.59
N GLU A 93 -4.67 2.91 -15.47
CA GLU A 93 -5.50 2.99 -16.69
C GLU A 93 -6.99 3.08 -16.34
N LYS A 94 -7.48 2.23 -15.44
CA LYS A 94 -8.90 2.19 -15.02
C LYS A 94 -9.39 3.54 -14.50
N TYR A 95 -8.58 4.24 -13.71
CA TYR A 95 -8.93 5.53 -13.12
C TYR A 95 -8.41 6.72 -13.93
N ASN A 96 -7.79 6.47 -15.08
CA ASN A 96 -7.20 7.49 -15.95
C ASN A 96 -6.32 8.47 -15.18
N LEU A 97 -5.40 7.93 -14.36
CA LEU A 97 -4.48 8.71 -13.55
C LEU A 97 -3.20 9.04 -14.32
N ASP A 98 -2.75 10.28 -14.20
CA ASP A 98 -1.41 10.64 -14.64
C ASP A 98 -0.36 10.46 -13.50
N GLU A 99 0.91 10.65 -13.82
CA GLU A 99 2.02 10.45 -12.87
C GLU A 99 1.99 11.37 -11.64
N ASN A 100 1.23 12.47 -11.69
CA ASN A 100 1.08 13.45 -10.61
C ASN A 100 -0.13 13.16 -9.71
N GLU A 101 -0.93 12.16 -10.03
CA GLU A 101 -2.23 11.93 -9.41
C GLU A 101 -2.27 10.73 -8.47
N PHE A 102 -1.19 9.96 -8.39
CA PHE A 102 -1.10 8.84 -7.46
C PHE A 102 0.24 8.77 -6.73
N VAL A 103 0.24 8.09 -5.60
CA VAL A 103 1.41 7.73 -4.82
C VAL A 103 1.43 6.22 -4.61
N TYR A 104 2.62 5.61 -4.66
CA TYR A 104 2.83 4.21 -4.32
C TYR A 104 3.63 4.06 -3.04
N ILE A 105 3.20 3.14 -2.18
CA ILE A 105 3.87 2.84 -0.89
C ILE A 105 4.23 1.36 -0.86
N GLY A 106 5.50 1.05 -0.60
CA GLY A 106 5.99 -0.32 -0.53
C GLY A 106 7.21 -0.44 0.36
N ASP A 107 7.56 -1.68 0.77
CA ASP A 107 8.63 -1.95 1.72
C ASP A 107 9.59 -3.07 1.30
N ASP A 108 9.21 -3.92 0.37
CA ASP A 108 9.99 -5.10 0.02
C ASP A 108 10.33 -5.18 -1.48
N VAL A 109 11.16 -6.13 -1.84
CA VAL A 109 11.72 -6.27 -3.20
C VAL A 109 10.66 -6.43 -4.29
N ASN A 110 9.51 -7.00 -3.98
CA ASN A 110 8.37 -7.13 -4.90
C ASN A 110 7.66 -5.80 -5.21
N ASP A 111 8.00 -4.73 -4.49
CA ASP A 111 7.50 -3.37 -4.72
C ASP A 111 8.40 -2.52 -5.61
N ILE A 112 9.63 -2.97 -5.87
CA ILE A 112 10.65 -2.14 -6.54
C ILE A 112 10.21 -1.66 -7.91
N GLU A 113 9.58 -2.51 -8.71
CA GLU A 113 9.11 -2.11 -10.04
C GLU A 113 7.99 -1.06 -9.95
N CYS A 114 7.08 -1.20 -8.99
CA CYS A 114 6.04 -0.22 -8.73
C CYS A 114 6.62 1.12 -8.25
N LEU A 115 7.59 1.07 -7.33
CA LEU A 115 8.27 2.25 -6.83
C LEU A 115 9.08 2.96 -7.93
N ASN A 116 9.72 2.22 -8.83
CA ASN A 116 10.43 2.81 -9.96
C ASN A 116 9.46 3.44 -10.98
N PHE A 117 8.29 2.88 -11.16
CA PHE A 117 7.26 3.39 -12.05
C PHE A 117 6.59 4.66 -11.49
N ALA A 118 6.32 4.71 -10.17
CA ALA A 118 5.65 5.83 -9.53
C ALA A 118 6.55 7.06 -9.42
N LYS A 119 6.03 8.23 -9.77
CA LYS A 119 6.70 9.51 -9.54
C LYS A 119 6.76 9.83 -8.03
N TYR A 120 5.65 9.69 -7.35
CA TYR A 120 5.57 9.85 -5.89
C TYR A 120 5.59 8.48 -5.25
N LYS A 121 6.66 8.21 -4.51
CA LYS A 121 6.98 6.91 -3.93
C LYS A 121 7.42 7.07 -2.49
N ILE A 122 6.80 6.28 -1.64
CA ILE A 122 6.99 6.31 -0.19
C ILE A 122 7.44 4.93 0.28
N THR A 123 8.31 4.90 1.27
CA THR A 123 8.62 3.68 1.99
C THR A 123 8.65 3.90 3.50
N VAL A 124 8.69 2.81 4.24
CA VAL A 124 8.69 2.77 5.70
C VAL A 124 10.11 2.60 6.25
N PRO A 125 10.37 2.93 7.53
CA PRO A 125 11.72 2.91 8.10
C PRO A 125 12.37 1.51 8.10
N HIS A 126 11.58 0.46 8.23
CA HIS A 126 12.04 -0.94 8.26
C HIS A 126 12.04 -1.64 6.90
N ALA A 127 11.78 -0.90 5.82
CA ALA A 127 11.90 -1.42 4.46
C ALA A 127 13.32 -1.94 4.17
N VAL A 128 13.42 -2.90 3.26
CA VAL A 128 14.72 -3.43 2.84
C VAL A 128 15.56 -2.34 2.15
N ASP A 129 16.88 -2.43 2.28
CA ASP A 129 17.81 -1.39 1.78
C ASP A 129 17.64 -1.09 0.28
N LYS A 130 17.35 -2.11 -0.52
CA LYS A 130 17.08 -1.96 -1.96
C LYS A 130 15.87 -1.06 -2.23
N VAL A 131 14.85 -1.14 -1.41
CA VAL A 131 13.65 -0.29 -1.50
C VAL A 131 13.97 1.13 -1.05
N LYS A 132 14.68 1.29 0.07
CA LYS A 132 15.14 2.61 0.54
C LYS A 132 15.96 3.36 -0.50
N ALA A 133 16.76 2.63 -1.29
CA ALA A 133 17.59 3.22 -2.35
C ALA A 133 16.77 3.80 -3.52
N VAL A 134 15.58 3.27 -3.80
CA VAL A 134 14.71 3.73 -4.91
C VAL A 134 13.55 4.61 -4.46
N ALA A 135 13.19 4.57 -3.19
CA ALA A 135 12.12 5.39 -2.65
C ALA A 135 12.51 6.87 -2.61
N GLY A 136 11.58 7.74 -2.98
CA GLY A 136 11.79 9.20 -2.89
C GLY A 136 11.60 9.74 -1.47
N ILE A 137 10.80 9.04 -0.67
CA ILE A 137 10.37 9.47 0.66
C ILE A 137 10.42 8.28 1.60
N GLN A 138 11.10 8.48 2.71
CA GLN A 138 11.04 7.57 3.84
C GLN A 138 10.26 8.25 4.98
N VAL A 139 9.18 7.60 5.42
CA VAL A 139 8.47 8.07 6.62
C VAL A 139 9.20 7.58 7.88
N THR A 140 9.08 8.32 8.95
CA THR A 140 9.71 8.00 10.24
C THR A 140 8.70 7.48 11.24
#